data_b71a3bb7c34691d2f1a4a61c9852d979
#
_entry.id   b71a3bb7c34691d2f1a4a61c9852d979
#
_cell.length_a   1.000
_cell.length_b   1.000
_cell.length_c   1.000
_cell.angle_alpha   90.00
_cell.angle_beta   90.00
_cell.angle_gamma   90.00
#
_symmetry.space_group_name_H-M   'P 1'
#
loop_
_entity.id
_entity.type
_entity.pdbx_description
1 polymer ?
#
loop_
_entity_poly.entity_id
_entity_poly.type
_entity_poly.pdbx_seq_one_letter_code
_entity_poly.pdbx_strand_id
1 'polypeptide(L)'
;MESQSVIQNSFLALVKNKSKRPFVDKTDLIADLNSCIDDPSVKLKAVTRPRRFGKTVTAEMLRLYYSKEYNFEEVKEIFSGLKISQDPSFLEHLHKYTVIYWDMNDLRRSFRAFEGKNHPKVKNFIDNIQYQSIKTLKENPEFAKIIDEANSEVDLPLGDNIIELNKKLGEKFICIIDEWDLIFRNFKDDLNLQYKFIDFLNGMFKSTGAGNCFSLVYMTGILPIKKYESHSLLNNFKEYNMLEPRTYAKFFGFTNEEVKELVNKFNDSVSYEELKEWYDGYKLKGIEIYNPYSVGNAITDHETSCYFRTTASNEDVDRIIDTNLYELYDDVQKLIDGEKVLFNSAKFENNITQIKSRDDVYCILVCLGYLACIDLPTDYIEELDNYRKIAGNAIKKFNKLAFIPNKEIMTIFEQYTIDSETWKKTLESINKAKKITLSLLQMDKERVAKDFTEFYLSGFIAKNDRTKEANLRLAFITFLKPYTENNYTVKPDESAGLGYADLVYYPLPFTNIKPNFPIIIEFKIDKNTDIALKQIKDRQYYEDCIPSYKDIILVAINYNSKAKKCECKITKYSDLEPNLK
;
A
#
# COMPACT_ATOMS: atom_id res chain seq x y z
N MET A 1 -27.05 43.72 -2.65
CA MET A 1 -26.36 43.11 -3.79
C MET A 1 -25.57 41.95 -3.23
N GLU A 2 -26.12 40.74 -3.33
CA GLU A 2 -25.44 39.52 -2.92
C GLU A 2 -24.27 39.29 -3.91
N SER A 3 -23.07 39.23 -3.36
CA SER A 3 -21.90 38.85 -4.14
C SER A 3 -22.06 37.38 -4.48
N GLN A 4 -22.54 37.09 -5.70
CA GLN A 4 -22.50 35.76 -6.25
C GLN A 4 -21.02 35.34 -6.34
N SER A 5 -20.60 34.52 -5.38
CA SER A 5 -19.29 33.84 -5.47
C SER A 5 -19.32 32.96 -6.72
N VAL A 6 -18.47 33.28 -7.70
CA VAL A 6 -18.28 32.43 -8.87
C VAL A 6 -17.79 31.07 -8.36
N ILE A 7 -18.62 30.03 -8.54
CA ILE A 7 -18.31 28.67 -8.12
C ILE A 7 -17.11 28.19 -8.95
N GLN A 8 -15.91 28.29 -8.40
CA GLN A 8 -14.72 27.62 -8.95
C GLN A 8 -14.63 26.21 -8.36
N ASN A 9 -15.06 25.21 -9.13
CA ASN A 9 -15.18 23.83 -8.68
C ASN A 9 -14.88 22.91 -9.86
N SER A 10 -13.94 21.98 -9.67
CA SER A 10 -13.50 21.05 -10.73
C SER A 10 -14.63 20.13 -11.16
N PHE A 11 -15.48 19.67 -10.24
CA PHE A 11 -16.66 18.87 -10.58
C PHE A 11 -17.61 19.64 -11.51
N LEU A 12 -17.93 20.89 -11.15
CA LEU A 12 -18.78 21.75 -11.99
C LEU A 12 -18.19 21.95 -13.38
N ALA A 13 -16.87 22.18 -13.46
CA ALA A 13 -16.18 22.33 -14.73
C ALA A 13 -16.29 21.09 -15.61
N LEU A 14 -16.19 19.90 -15.01
CA LEU A 14 -16.37 18.62 -15.70
C LEU A 14 -17.82 18.43 -16.17
N VAL A 15 -18.80 18.68 -15.34
CA VAL A 15 -20.23 18.56 -15.70
C VAL A 15 -20.60 19.52 -16.84
N LYS A 16 -20.19 20.78 -16.78
CA LYS A 16 -20.45 21.78 -17.85
C LYS A 16 -19.79 21.43 -19.17
N ASN A 17 -18.67 20.70 -19.15
CA ASN A 17 -17.93 20.30 -20.33
C ASN A 17 -18.09 18.81 -20.71
N LYS A 18 -19.05 18.08 -20.13
CA LYS A 18 -19.24 16.63 -20.33
C LYS A 18 -19.47 16.18 -21.77
N SER A 19 -19.82 17.11 -22.65
CA SER A 19 -19.93 16.85 -24.10
C SER A 19 -18.62 16.94 -24.85
N LYS A 20 -17.62 17.63 -24.29
CA LYS A 20 -16.32 17.92 -24.92
C LYS A 20 -15.14 17.23 -24.24
N ARG A 21 -15.32 16.75 -23.00
CA ARG A 21 -14.27 16.11 -22.20
C ARG A 21 -14.79 14.85 -21.53
N PRO A 22 -13.94 13.83 -21.33
CA PRO A 22 -14.29 12.62 -20.60
C PRO A 22 -14.85 12.96 -19.21
N PHE A 23 -16.08 12.54 -18.97
CA PHE A 23 -16.77 12.67 -17.69
C PHE A 23 -17.58 11.42 -17.42
N VAL A 24 -17.39 10.82 -16.26
CA VAL A 24 -18.17 9.69 -15.75
C VAL A 24 -18.94 10.15 -14.52
N ASP A 25 -20.24 9.94 -14.54
CA ASP A 25 -21.12 10.30 -13.44
C ASP A 25 -21.01 9.29 -12.29
N LYS A 26 -20.47 9.74 -11.14
CA LYS A 26 -20.31 8.99 -9.90
C LYS A 26 -21.23 9.54 -8.78
N THR A 27 -22.28 10.27 -9.13
CA THR A 27 -23.17 10.89 -8.15
C THR A 27 -24.02 9.88 -7.38
N ASP A 28 -24.06 8.61 -7.78
CA ASP A 28 -24.63 7.51 -7.00
C ASP A 28 -23.91 7.27 -5.65
N LEU A 29 -22.67 7.76 -5.47
CA LEU A 29 -22.02 7.86 -4.16
C LEU A 29 -22.82 8.74 -3.18
N ILE A 30 -23.46 9.80 -3.67
CA ILE A 30 -24.27 10.70 -2.83
C ILE A 30 -25.44 9.93 -2.20
N ALA A 31 -26.11 9.04 -2.97
CA ALA A 31 -27.20 8.21 -2.46
C ALA A 31 -26.72 7.28 -1.31
N ASP A 32 -25.53 6.67 -1.45
CA ASP A 32 -24.94 5.87 -0.36
C ASP A 32 -24.63 6.73 0.88
N LEU A 33 -24.10 7.94 0.70
CA LEU A 33 -23.81 8.86 1.80
C LEU A 33 -25.09 9.42 2.44
N ASN A 34 -26.12 9.72 1.67
CA ASN A 34 -27.42 10.15 2.17
C ASN A 34 -28.01 9.13 3.16
N SER A 35 -27.88 7.84 2.85
CA SER A 35 -28.32 6.77 3.75
C SER A 35 -27.56 6.67 5.07
N CYS A 36 -26.44 7.37 5.19
CA CYS A 36 -25.58 7.38 6.38
C CYS A 36 -25.79 8.63 7.25
N ILE A 37 -26.54 9.62 6.77
CA ILE A 37 -26.76 10.88 7.48
C ILE A 37 -27.45 10.62 8.82
N ASP A 38 -26.92 11.26 9.88
CA ASP A 38 -27.36 11.14 11.28
C ASP A 38 -27.31 9.72 11.89
N ASP A 39 -26.77 8.71 11.20
CA ASP A 39 -26.53 7.39 11.78
C ASP A 39 -25.14 7.32 12.44
N PRO A 40 -25.06 7.29 13.80
CA PRO A 40 -23.79 7.31 14.52
C PRO A 40 -22.85 6.14 14.17
N SER A 41 -23.38 5.02 13.65
CA SER A 41 -22.62 3.83 13.32
C SER A 41 -21.88 3.90 11.98
N VAL A 42 -22.35 4.78 11.07
CA VAL A 42 -21.87 4.83 9.67
C VAL A 42 -21.63 6.22 9.11
N LYS A 43 -21.97 7.29 9.83
CA LYS A 43 -21.82 8.68 9.34
C LYS A 43 -20.38 9.15 9.18
N LEU A 44 -19.38 8.44 9.73
CA LEU A 44 -17.96 8.79 9.61
C LEU A 44 -17.31 7.90 8.55
N LYS A 45 -16.96 8.48 7.41
CA LYS A 45 -16.40 7.79 6.25
C LYS A 45 -15.00 8.27 5.94
N ALA A 46 -14.07 7.34 5.73
CA ALA A 46 -12.72 7.63 5.25
C ALA A 46 -12.46 6.83 3.96
N VAL A 47 -12.22 7.54 2.87
CA VAL A 47 -11.98 6.90 1.57
C VAL A 47 -10.61 7.30 1.04
N THR A 48 -9.71 6.33 0.93
CA THR A 48 -8.37 6.60 0.41
C THR A 48 -8.14 5.88 -0.91
N ARG A 49 -7.56 6.61 -1.86
CA ARG A 49 -7.27 6.16 -3.22
C ARG A 49 -5.94 6.78 -3.69
N PRO A 50 -5.27 6.17 -4.66
CA PRO A 50 -4.08 6.77 -5.28
C PRO A 50 -4.33 8.19 -5.80
N ARG A 51 -3.26 8.88 -6.14
CA ARG A 51 -3.37 10.19 -6.82
C ARG A 51 -4.17 10.03 -8.11
N ARG A 52 -4.94 11.07 -8.49
CA ARG A 52 -5.68 11.14 -9.77
C ARG A 52 -6.87 10.18 -9.91
N PHE A 53 -7.34 9.57 -8.82
CA PHE A 53 -8.56 8.74 -8.79
C PHE A 53 -9.85 9.52 -8.53
N GLY A 54 -9.86 10.83 -8.71
CA GLY A 54 -11.06 11.67 -8.61
C GLY A 54 -11.45 12.10 -7.18
N LYS A 55 -10.57 11.95 -6.17
CA LYS A 55 -10.87 12.27 -4.77
C LYS A 55 -11.33 13.71 -4.54
N THR A 56 -10.54 14.69 -5.00
CA THR A 56 -10.87 16.13 -4.88
C THR A 56 -12.15 16.47 -5.63
N VAL A 57 -12.33 15.93 -6.85
CA VAL A 57 -13.56 16.12 -7.63
C VAL A 57 -14.78 15.61 -6.84
N THR A 58 -14.63 14.47 -6.16
CA THR A 58 -15.69 13.91 -5.31
C THR A 58 -15.95 14.80 -4.08
N ALA A 59 -14.91 15.28 -3.40
CA ALA A 59 -15.05 16.16 -2.25
C ALA A 59 -15.77 17.48 -2.63
N GLU A 60 -15.42 18.06 -3.78
CA GLU A 60 -16.07 19.25 -4.33
C GLU A 60 -17.51 18.98 -4.78
N MET A 61 -17.78 17.80 -5.36
CA MET A 61 -19.14 17.35 -5.69
C MET A 61 -20.03 17.31 -4.43
N LEU A 62 -19.53 16.70 -3.36
CA LEU A 62 -20.25 16.59 -2.10
C LEU A 62 -20.47 17.96 -1.46
N ARG A 63 -19.44 18.83 -1.46
CA ARG A 63 -19.58 20.21 -0.98
C ARG A 63 -20.68 20.94 -1.74
N LEU A 64 -20.67 20.86 -3.07
CA LEU A 64 -21.66 21.55 -3.91
C LEU A 64 -23.08 21.02 -3.65
N TYR A 65 -23.23 19.70 -3.48
CA TYR A 65 -24.53 19.07 -3.26
C TYR A 65 -25.14 19.41 -1.89
N TYR A 66 -24.35 19.32 -0.82
CA TYR A 66 -24.87 19.47 0.54
C TYR A 66 -24.96 20.91 1.02
N SER A 67 -24.07 21.81 0.54
CA SER A 67 -23.92 23.14 1.10
C SER A 67 -25.05 24.08 0.73
N LYS A 68 -25.61 24.74 1.74
CA LYS A 68 -26.60 25.83 1.60
C LYS A 68 -25.99 27.21 1.30
N GLU A 69 -24.67 27.29 1.07
CA GLU A 69 -23.97 28.53 0.70
C GLU A 69 -24.18 28.93 -0.76
N TYR A 70 -24.59 28.00 -1.63
CA TYR A 70 -24.77 28.21 -3.05
C TYR A 70 -26.24 28.60 -3.39
N ASN A 71 -26.50 28.98 -4.63
CA ASN A 71 -27.88 29.18 -5.09
C ASN A 71 -28.59 27.84 -5.27
N PHE A 72 -29.74 27.65 -4.65
CA PHE A 72 -30.47 26.36 -4.68
C PHE A 72 -30.88 25.94 -6.09
N GLU A 73 -31.45 26.86 -6.89
CA GLU A 73 -31.91 26.52 -8.24
C GLU A 73 -30.76 26.15 -9.17
N GLU A 74 -29.63 26.85 -9.06
CA GLU A 74 -28.41 26.54 -9.83
C GLU A 74 -27.87 25.15 -9.45
N VAL A 75 -27.76 24.85 -8.16
CA VAL A 75 -27.28 23.54 -7.68
C VAL A 75 -28.24 22.43 -8.11
N LYS A 76 -29.53 22.64 -7.98
CA LYS A 76 -30.56 21.68 -8.41
C LYS A 76 -30.49 21.40 -9.90
N GLU A 77 -30.30 22.43 -10.73
CA GLU A 77 -30.14 22.27 -12.20
C GLU A 77 -28.91 21.41 -12.54
N ILE A 78 -27.76 21.67 -11.88
CA ILE A 78 -26.52 20.92 -12.07
C ILE A 78 -26.73 19.42 -11.82
N PHE A 79 -27.40 19.06 -10.72
CA PHE A 79 -27.58 17.65 -10.33
C PHE A 79 -28.79 16.98 -10.98
N SER A 80 -29.79 17.71 -11.48
CA SER A 80 -31.00 17.14 -12.09
C SER A 80 -30.72 16.27 -13.33
N GLY A 81 -29.60 16.47 -14.01
CA GLY A 81 -29.20 15.66 -15.17
C GLY A 81 -28.20 14.55 -14.83
N LEU A 82 -28.02 14.20 -13.54
CA LEU A 82 -27.07 13.22 -13.06
C LEU A 82 -27.78 12.06 -12.34
N LYS A 83 -27.07 10.93 -12.12
CA LYS A 83 -27.63 9.69 -11.54
C LYS A 83 -28.35 9.92 -10.22
N ILE A 84 -27.81 10.76 -9.33
CA ILE A 84 -28.42 11.06 -8.03
C ILE A 84 -29.83 11.61 -8.14
N SER A 85 -30.19 12.28 -9.23
CA SER A 85 -31.55 12.83 -9.43
C SER A 85 -32.64 11.76 -9.53
N GLN A 86 -32.26 10.52 -9.77
CA GLN A 86 -33.18 9.36 -9.80
C GLN A 86 -33.35 8.71 -8.40
N ASP A 87 -32.56 9.10 -7.43
CA ASP A 87 -32.64 8.57 -6.07
C ASP A 87 -33.69 9.31 -5.24
N PRO A 88 -34.54 8.61 -4.47
CA PRO A 88 -35.57 9.25 -3.63
C PRO A 88 -35.00 10.28 -2.64
N SER A 89 -33.76 10.09 -2.16
CA SER A 89 -33.10 11.00 -1.21
C SER A 89 -32.57 12.30 -1.84
N PHE A 90 -32.67 12.44 -3.17
CA PHE A 90 -32.07 13.58 -3.89
C PHE A 90 -32.44 14.94 -3.31
N LEU A 91 -33.74 15.25 -3.22
CA LEU A 91 -34.21 16.54 -2.71
C LEU A 91 -34.23 16.63 -1.19
N GLU A 92 -34.15 15.50 -0.49
CA GLU A 92 -34.17 15.45 0.96
C GLU A 92 -32.92 16.12 1.56
N HIS A 93 -31.75 15.87 0.94
CA HIS A 93 -30.46 16.32 1.45
C HIS A 93 -29.79 17.40 0.59
N LEU A 94 -30.31 17.67 -0.63
CA LEU A 94 -29.77 18.70 -1.51
C LEU A 94 -29.85 20.09 -0.86
N HIS A 95 -28.72 20.77 -0.73
CA HIS A 95 -28.65 22.17 -0.25
C HIS A 95 -29.22 22.36 1.19
N LYS A 96 -28.99 21.40 2.10
CA LYS A 96 -29.61 21.40 3.44
C LYS A 96 -28.65 21.67 4.60
N TYR A 97 -27.34 21.68 4.40
CA TYR A 97 -26.38 21.64 5.49
C TYR A 97 -25.39 22.79 5.44
N THR A 98 -24.91 23.22 6.61
CA THR A 98 -23.68 24.00 6.71
C THR A 98 -22.50 23.04 6.53
N VAL A 99 -21.71 23.24 5.46
CA VAL A 99 -20.58 22.39 5.14
C VAL A 99 -19.27 23.02 5.59
N ILE A 100 -18.55 22.33 6.45
CA ILE A 100 -17.16 22.66 6.81
C ILE A 100 -16.25 21.89 5.84
N TYR A 101 -15.59 22.62 4.96
CA TYR A 101 -14.72 22.03 3.94
C TYR A 101 -13.26 22.34 4.25
N TRP A 102 -12.47 21.28 4.47
CA TRP A 102 -11.03 21.38 4.67
C TRP A 102 -10.28 20.83 3.45
N ASP A 103 -9.86 21.72 2.56
CA ASP A 103 -8.79 21.42 1.62
C ASP A 103 -7.46 21.60 2.36
N MET A 104 -6.80 20.48 2.68
CA MET A 104 -5.58 20.52 3.49
C MET A 104 -4.41 21.20 2.76
N ASN A 105 -4.39 21.24 1.41
CA ASN A 105 -3.39 21.97 0.64
C ASN A 105 -3.61 23.49 0.74
N ASP A 106 -4.85 23.93 0.63
CA ASP A 106 -5.20 25.35 0.80
C ASP A 106 -4.93 25.83 2.22
N LEU A 107 -5.28 25.02 3.22
CA LEU A 107 -4.97 25.29 4.62
C LEU A 107 -3.46 25.35 4.87
N ARG A 108 -2.67 24.50 4.22
CA ARG A 108 -1.20 24.55 4.28
C ARG A 108 -0.67 25.82 3.62
N ARG A 109 -1.21 26.19 2.47
CA ARG A 109 -0.83 27.44 1.79
C ARG A 109 -1.12 28.66 2.68
N SER A 110 -2.30 28.71 3.31
CA SER A 110 -2.63 29.79 4.24
C SER A 110 -1.74 29.81 5.48
N PHE A 111 -1.38 28.64 6.01
CA PHE A 111 -0.49 28.52 7.17
C PHE A 111 0.91 29.07 6.88
N ARG A 112 1.47 28.85 5.67
CA ARG A 112 2.76 29.43 5.28
C ARG A 112 2.81 30.95 5.40
N ALA A 113 1.68 31.63 5.29
CA ALA A 113 1.61 33.08 5.51
C ALA A 113 1.84 33.49 6.97
N PHE A 114 1.70 32.55 7.91
CA PHE A 114 1.92 32.76 9.36
C PHE A 114 3.26 32.21 9.83
N GLU A 115 3.94 31.36 9.05
CA GLU A 115 5.26 30.81 9.39
C GLU A 115 6.27 31.93 9.67
N GLY A 116 6.97 31.84 10.80
CA GLY A 116 7.93 32.86 11.23
C GLY A 116 7.31 34.17 11.74
N LYS A 117 5.99 34.30 11.80
CA LYS A 117 5.29 35.47 12.34
C LYS A 117 4.65 35.12 13.69
N ASN A 118 4.71 36.09 14.61
CA ASN A 118 4.08 35.93 15.92
C ASN A 118 2.57 36.29 15.84
N HIS A 119 1.76 35.34 15.32
CA HIS A 119 0.32 35.53 15.24
C HIS A 119 -0.34 35.05 16.54
N PRO A 120 -1.21 35.86 17.18
CA PRO A 120 -1.76 35.53 18.50
C PRO A 120 -2.61 34.26 18.53
N LYS A 121 -3.30 33.92 17.42
CA LYS A 121 -4.24 32.81 17.33
C LYS A 121 -3.71 31.62 16.49
N VAL A 122 -2.57 31.73 15.80
CA VAL A 122 -2.05 30.69 14.91
C VAL A 122 -0.59 30.43 15.25
N LYS A 123 -0.33 29.40 16.04
CA LYS A 123 1.01 28.97 16.48
C LYS A 123 1.48 27.73 15.73
N ASN A 124 0.56 26.90 15.25
CA ASN A 124 0.82 25.67 14.53
C ASN A 124 -0.25 25.44 13.44
N PHE A 125 -0.11 24.37 12.68
CA PHE A 125 -1.01 24.07 11.57
C PHE A 125 -2.46 23.77 12.03
N ILE A 126 -2.66 23.15 13.19
CA ILE A 126 -3.99 22.84 13.73
C ILE A 126 -4.71 24.13 14.15
N ASP A 127 -3.99 25.06 14.76
CA ASP A 127 -4.53 26.38 15.08
C ASP A 127 -4.99 27.10 13.80
N ASN A 128 -4.25 26.95 12.69
CA ASN A 128 -4.66 27.50 11.40
C ASN A 128 -5.96 26.87 10.89
N ILE A 129 -6.12 25.54 11.00
CA ILE A 129 -7.37 24.86 10.61
C ILE A 129 -8.54 25.45 11.38
N GLN A 130 -8.43 25.57 12.70
CA GLN A 130 -9.46 26.14 13.56
C GLN A 130 -9.75 27.60 13.22
N TYR A 131 -8.70 28.42 13.09
CA TYR A 131 -8.80 29.83 12.78
C TYR A 131 -9.53 30.09 11.45
N GLN A 132 -9.16 29.39 10.37
CA GLN A 132 -9.80 29.54 9.07
C GLN A 132 -11.24 29.04 9.10
N SER A 133 -11.53 27.94 9.80
CA SER A 133 -12.89 27.42 9.94
C SER A 133 -13.80 28.38 10.68
N ILE A 134 -13.35 28.93 11.81
CA ILE A 134 -14.13 29.93 12.56
C ILE A 134 -14.35 31.21 11.74
N LYS A 135 -13.32 31.63 10.99
CA LYS A 135 -13.44 32.79 10.09
C LYS A 135 -14.50 32.56 9.01
N THR A 136 -14.52 31.39 8.37
CA THR A 136 -15.53 31.05 7.35
C THR A 136 -16.93 30.96 7.97
N LEU A 137 -17.09 30.34 9.14
CA LEU A 137 -18.40 30.30 9.83
C LEU A 137 -18.93 31.68 10.13
N LYS A 138 -18.06 32.65 10.49
CA LYS A 138 -18.44 34.05 10.74
C LYS A 138 -18.84 34.86 9.50
N GLU A 139 -18.69 34.33 8.29
CA GLU A 139 -19.23 34.94 7.07
C GLU A 139 -20.76 34.96 7.08
N ASN A 140 -21.40 34.03 7.82
CA ASN A 140 -22.82 34.12 8.16
C ASN A 140 -23.01 35.05 9.36
N PRO A 141 -23.78 36.17 9.21
CA PRO A 141 -23.95 37.17 10.29
C PRO A 141 -24.60 36.62 11.58
N GLU A 142 -25.50 35.64 11.46
CA GLU A 142 -26.15 35.02 12.62
C GLU A 142 -25.15 34.12 13.38
N PHE A 143 -24.34 33.37 12.67
CA PHE A 143 -23.26 32.58 13.26
C PHE A 143 -22.19 33.46 13.89
N ALA A 144 -21.81 34.57 13.21
CA ALA A 144 -20.85 35.52 13.75
C ALA A 144 -21.29 36.06 15.11
N LYS A 145 -22.56 36.47 15.24
CA LYS A 145 -23.12 36.96 16.51
C LYS A 145 -23.00 35.91 17.63
N ILE A 146 -23.41 34.67 17.36
CA ILE A 146 -23.37 33.60 18.38
C ILE A 146 -21.94 33.28 18.78
N ILE A 147 -21.03 33.18 17.78
CA ILE A 147 -19.62 32.91 18.02
C ILE A 147 -18.97 34.04 18.82
N ASP A 148 -19.26 35.31 18.51
CA ASP A 148 -18.70 36.45 19.22
C ASP A 148 -19.21 36.53 20.67
N GLU A 149 -20.48 36.23 20.90
CA GLU A 149 -21.05 36.12 22.25
C GLU A 149 -20.38 35.02 23.07
N ALA A 150 -20.21 33.81 22.45
CA ALA A 150 -19.59 32.66 23.10
C ALA A 150 -18.10 32.87 23.41
N ASN A 151 -17.41 33.66 22.60
CA ASN A 151 -15.97 33.95 22.73
C ASN A 151 -15.69 35.30 23.49
N SER A 152 -16.68 35.89 24.13
CA SER A 152 -16.54 37.21 24.79
C SER A 152 -15.50 37.24 25.92
N GLU A 153 -15.34 36.15 26.66
CA GLU A 153 -14.38 36.02 27.75
C GLU A 153 -13.14 35.25 27.37
N VAL A 154 -13.29 34.14 26.59
CA VAL A 154 -12.20 33.24 26.18
C VAL A 154 -12.45 32.75 24.76
N ASP A 155 -11.42 32.75 23.94
CA ASP A 155 -11.47 32.13 22.59
C ASP A 155 -11.74 30.63 22.71
N LEU A 156 -12.91 30.18 22.30
CA LEU A 156 -13.27 28.76 22.31
C LEU A 156 -12.68 28.00 21.11
N PRO A 157 -12.31 26.75 21.28
CA PRO A 157 -11.96 25.84 20.17
C PRO A 157 -13.09 25.72 19.15
N LEU A 158 -12.77 25.31 17.92
CA LEU A 158 -13.76 25.13 16.85
C LEU A 158 -14.92 24.21 17.27
N GLY A 159 -14.63 23.10 17.96
CA GLY A 159 -15.63 22.14 18.41
C GLY A 159 -16.68 22.78 19.35
N ASP A 160 -16.24 23.63 20.28
CA ASP A 160 -17.14 24.31 21.21
C ASP A 160 -17.99 25.38 20.52
N ASN A 161 -17.40 26.10 19.54
CA ASN A 161 -18.18 27.04 18.70
C ASN A 161 -19.29 26.32 17.92
N ILE A 162 -18.99 25.12 17.38
CA ILE A 162 -19.98 24.27 16.67
C ILE A 162 -21.09 23.83 17.64
N ILE A 163 -20.75 23.45 18.87
CA ILE A 163 -21.73 23.08 19.91
C ILE A 163 -22.65 24.25 20.22
N GLU A 164 -22.12 25.46 20.36
CA GLU A 164 -22.94 26.65 20.64
C GLU A 164 -23.89 27.01 19.49
N LEU A 165 -23.42 26.89 18.22
CA LEU A 165 -24.27 27.06 17.05
C LEU A 165 -25.39 26.00 17.01
N ASN A 166 -25.06 24.74 17.27
CA ASN A 166 -26.07 23.68 17.34
C ASN A 166 -27.10 23.88 18.45
N LYS A 167 -26.66 24.29 19.66
CA LYS A 167 -27.56 24.55 20.78
C LYS A 167 -28.54 25.70 20.51
N LYS A 168 -28.06 26.79 19.89
CA LYS A 168 -28.88 27.99 19.69
C LYS A 168 -29.77 27.92 18.44
N LEU A 169 -29.31 27.24 17.37
CA LEU A 169 -29.98 27.22 16.06
C LEU A 169 -30.48 25.84 15.63
N GLY A 170 -30.15 24.78 16.36
CA GLY A 170 -30.38 23.41 15.89
C GLY A 170 -29.55 23.03 14.66
N GLU A 171 -28.49 23.82 14.34
CA GLU A 171 -27.71 23.66 13.12
C GLU A 171 -26.96 22.34 13.13
N LYS A 172 -27.06 21.60 12.02
CA LYS A 172 -26.33 20.36 11.77
C LYS A 172 -25.27 20.59 10.69
N PHE A 173 -24.13 20.00 10.89
CA PHE A 173 -22.96 20.20 10.03
C PHE A 173 -22.61 18.95 9.24
N ILE A 174 -22.07 19.15 8.05
CA ILE A 174 -21.32 18.13 7.30
C ILE A 174 -19.87 18.60 7.25
N CYS A 175 -18.93 17.71 7.60
CA CYS A 175 -17.51 17.99 7.44
C CYS A 175 -16.94 17.17 6.28
N ILE A 176 -16.25 17.84 5.36
CA ILE A 176 -15.55 17.20 4.23
C ILE A 176 -14.07 17.57 4.34
N ILE A 177 -13.20 16.55 4.41
CA ILE A 177 -11.76 16.72 4.54
C ILE A 177 -11.08 16.13 3.30
N ASP A 178 -10.51 16.98 2.46
CA ASP A 178 -9.72 16.54 1.31
C ASP A 178 -8.23 16.54 1.67
N GLU A 179 -7.53 15.46 1.28
CA GLU A 179 -6.11 15.23 1.57
C GLU A 179 -5.78 15.17 3.08
N TRP A 180 -6.62 14.49 3.89
CA TRP A 180 -6.47 14.36 5.34
C TRP A 180 -5.07 13.94 5.78
N ASP A 181 -4.39 13.14 4.96
CA ASP A 181 -3.07 12.56 5.21
C ASP A 181 -1.91 13.51 4.88
N LEU A 182 -2.20 14.74 4.46
CA LEU A 182 -1.18 15.75 4.13
C LEU A 182 -0.19 15.97 5.28
N ILE A 183 -0.66 15.98 6.52
CA ILE A 183 0.19 16.15 7.70
C ILE A 183 1.26 15.04 7.78
N PHE A 184 0.86 13.80 7.56
CA PHE A 184 1.78 12.66 7.61
C PHE A 184 2.78 12.64 6.45
N ARG A 185 2.38 13.17 5.30
CA ARG A 185 3.23 13.26 4.10
C ARG A 185 4.20 14.44 4.14
N ASN A 186 3.79 15.57 4.69
CA ASN A 186 4.52 16.82 4.60
C ASN A 186 5.24 17.23 5.90
N PHE A 187 4.78 16.76 7.05
CA PHE A 187 5.40 17.00 8.36
C PHE A 187 5.88 15.66 8.95
N LYS A 188 6.67 14.94 8.15
CA LYS A 188 7.09 13.55 8.44
C LYS A 188 7.83 13.42 9.77
N ASP A 189 8.66 14.41 10.10
CA ASP A 189 9.54 14.41 11.27
C ASP A 189 8.89 15.04 12.52
N ASP A 190 7.74 15.70 12.36
CA ASP A 190 7.00 16.31 13.49
C ASP A 190 5.92 15.37 14.02
N LEU A 191 6.37 14.34 14.76
CA LEU A 191 5.46 13.38 15.40
C LEU A 191 4.48 14.05 16.37
N ASN A 192 4.88 15.12 17.05
CA ASN A 192 4.02 15.83 18.00
C ASN A 192 2.84 16.50 17.27
N LEU A 193 3.08 17.15 16.12
CA LEU A 193 2.02 17.70 15.30
C LEU A 193 1.08 16.61 14.78
N GLN A 194 1.62 15.46 14.34
CA GLN A 194 0.82 14.33 13.90
C GLN A 194 -0.10 13.80 15.01
N TYR A 195 0.41 13.64 16.23
CA TYR A 195 -0.39 13.23 17.41
C TYR A 195 -1.49 14.26 17.72
N LYS A 196 -1.14 15.53 17.80
CA LYS A 196 -2.11 16.61 18.07
C LYS A 196 -3.21 16.68 17.02
N PHE A 197 -2.87 16.41 15.74
CA PHE A 197 -3.88 16.38 14.68
C PHE A 197 -4.87 15.24 14.86
N ILE A 198 -4.40 14.03 15.17
CA ILE A 198 -5.28 12.91 15.46
C ILE A 198 -6.15 13.17 16.69
N ASP A 199 -5.57 13.76 17.74
CA ASP A 199 -6.32 14.14 18.95
C ASP A 199 -7.38 15.20 18.64
N PHE A 200 -7.05 16.20 17.83
CA PHE A 200 -8.00 17.20 17.34
C PHE A 200 -9.17 16.56 16.57
N LEU A 201 -8.88 15.64 15.63
CA LEU A 201 -9.95 14.93 14.91
C LEU A 201 -10.82 14.07 15.84
N ASN A 202 -10.22 13.44 16.86
CA ASN A 202 -10.97 12.71 17.88
C ASN A 202 -11.88 13.63 18.69
N GLY A 203 -11.37 14.78 19.13
CA GLY A 203 -12.15 15.80 19.83
C GLY A 203 -13.33 16.30 19.01
N MET A 204 -13.14 16.47 17.70
CA MET A 204 -14.18 16.92 16.79
C MET A 204 -15.24 15.87 16.51
N PHE A 205 -14.86 14.60 16.26
CA PHE A 205 -15.78 13.61 15.66
C PHE A 205 -16.13 12.43 16.57
N LYS A 206 -15.34 12.16 17.61
CA LYS A 206 -15.59 11.05 18.54
C LYS A 206 -16.24 11.52 19.85
N SER A 207 -16.16 12.81 20.17
CA SER A 207 -16.76 13.36 21.37
C SER A 207 -18.28 13.31 21.32
N THR A 208 -18.92 13.15 22.49
CA THR A 208 -20.39 13.23 22.63
C THR A 208 -20.91 14.67 22.48
N GLY A 209 -20.03 15.66 22.52
CA GLY A 209 -20.36 17.07 22.28
C GLY A 209 -20.36 17.41 20.79
N ALA A 210 -19.20 17.81 20.26
CA ALA A 210 -19.05 18.26 18.87
C ALA A 210 -19.43 17.16 17.87
N GLY A 211 -19.08 15.87 18.14
CA GLY A 211 -19.38 14.75 17.25
C GLY A 211 -20.88 14.55 16.99
N ASN A 212 -21.76 14.93 17.92
CA ASN A 212 -23.21 14.88 17.74
C ASN A 212 -23.77 16.02 16.87
N CYS A 213 -23.01 17.06 16.65
CA CYS A 213 -23.40 18.18 15.78
C CYS A 213 -23.18 17.89 14.30
N PHE A 214 -22.41 16.83 13.96
CA PHE A 214 -22.17 16.42 12.59
C PHE A 214 -23.17 15.34 12.14
N SER A 215 -23.86 15.60 11.04
CA SER A 215 -24.72 14.64 10.36
C SER A 215 -23.93 13.65 9.50
N LEU A 216 -22.81 14.11 8.91
CA LEU A 216 -21.92 13.31 8.08
C LEU A 216 -20.49 13.88 8.18
N VAL A 217 -19.50 13.00 8.21
CA VAL A 217 -18.09 13.35 8.01
C VAL A 217 -17.52 12.49 6.90
N TYR A 218 -17.02 13.12 5.86
CA TYR A 218 -16.37 12.47 4.74
C TYR A 218 -14.91 12.91 4.65
N MET A 219 -14.01 11.96 4.73
CA MET A 219 -12.58 12.19 4.71
C MET A 219 -11.94 11.46 3.55
N THR A 220 -11.11 12.15 2.76
CA THR A 220 -10.39 11.54 1.64
C THR A 220 -8.91 11.88 1.64
N GLY A 221 -8.10 10.97 1.11
CA GLY A 221 -6.65 11.08 1.03
C GLY A 221 -6.02 9.93 0.23
N ILE A 222 -4.71 9.79 0.32
CA ILE A 222 -3.97 8.71 -0.33
C ILE A 222 -3.75 7.56 0.67
N LEU A 223 -3.30 7.90 1.87
CA LEU A 223 -2.91 6.91 2.87
C LEU A 223 -4.07 6.53 3.78
N PRO A 224 -4.20 5.24 4.12
CA PRO A 224 -5.15 4.77 5.12
C PRO A 224 -4.92 5.42 6.48
N ILE A 225 -5.91 5.30 7.37
CA ILE A 225 -5.79 5.82 8.74
C ILE A 225 -4.65 5.12 9.47
N LYS A 226 -3.73 5.92 10.02
CA LYS A 226 -2.57 5.43 10.76
C LYS A 226 -2.99 4.71 12.04
N LYS A 227 -2.47 3.51 12.24
CA LYS A 227 -2.61 2.76 13.49
C LYS A 227 -1.38 3.03 14.36
N TYR A 228 -1.59 3.54 15.57
CA TYR A 228 -0.54 3.69 16.57
C TYR A 228 -0.63 2.56 17.59
N GLU A 229 0.45 1.79 17.76
CA GLU A 229 0.62 0.78 18.81
C GLU A 229 -0.64 -0.06 19.09
N SER A 230 -1.14 -0.78 18.10
CA SER A 230 -2.35 -1.62 18.16
C SER A 230 -3.71 -0.92 18.36
N HIS A 231 -3.75 0.39 18.56
CA HIS A 231 -5.00 1.14 18.65
C HIS A 231 -5.11 2.18 17.54
N SER A 232 -6.11 2.03 16.66
CA SER A 232 -6.51 3.11 15.75
C SER A 232 -7.19 4.20 16.58
N LEU A 233 -6.57 5.37 16.69
CA LEU A 233 -7.15 6.51 17.39
C LEU A 233 -8.43 7.00 16.72
N LEU A 234 -8.57 6.82 15.38
CA LEU A 234 -9.76 7.15 14.58
C LEU A 234 -10.58 5.88 14.23
N ASN A 235 -10.75 4.97 15.17
CA ASN A 235 -11.45 3.68 14.98
C ASN A 235 -12.97 3.82 14.74
N ASN A 236 -13.54 4.99 14.92
CA ASN A 236 -14.92 5.33 14.63
C ASN A 236 -15.20 5.62 13.15
N PHE A 237 -14.14 5.84 12.34
CA PHE A 237 -14.29 5.98 10.90
C PHE A 237 -14.41 4.61 10.21
N LYS A 238 -15.39 4.48 9.34
CA LYS A 238 -15.50 3.34 8.41
C LYS A 238 -14.60 3.60 7.22
N GLU A 239 -13.51 2.82 7.15
CA GLU A 239 -12.46 3.02 6.16
C GLU A 239 -12.66 2.17 4.91
N TYR A 240 -12.33 2.77 3.74
CA TYR A 240 -12.37 2.17 2.41
C TYR A 240 -11.10 2.55 1.65
N ASN A 241 -10.12 1.67 1.64
CA ASN A 241 -8.81 1.91 1.02
C ASN A 241 -8.51 0.94 -0.13
N MET A 242 -7.31 1.01 -0.73
CA MET A 242 -6.93 0.11 -1.83
C MET A 242 -6.73 -1.34 -1.40
N LEU A 243 -6.35 -1.58 -0.15
CA LEU A 243 -6.19 -2.93 0.41
C LEU A 243 -7.55 -3.54 0.79
N GLU A 244 -8.50 -2.69 1.25
CA GLU A 244 -9.86 -3.07 1.66
C GLU A 244 -10.90 -2.11 1.07
N PRO A 245 -11.20 -2.16 -0.23
CA PRO A 245 -12.12 -1.22 -0.89
C PRO A 245 -13.59 -1.43 -0.53
N ARG A 246 -13.95 -2.63 -0.04
CA ARG A 246 -15.32 -3.01 0.36
C ARG A 246 -16.37 -2.62 -0.70
N THR A 247 -17.44 -1.91 -0.31
CA THR A 247 -18.53 -1.47 -1.20
C THR A 247 -18.18 -0.23 -2.04
N TYR A 248 -17.07 0.46 -1.74
CA TYR A 248 -16.68 1.71 -2.41
C TYR A 248 -15.76 1.49 -3.63
N ALA A 249 -15.60 0.26 -4.07
CA ALA A 249 -14.77 -0.08 -5.23
C ALA A 249 -15.18 0.69 -6.50
N LYS A 250 -16.48 0.75 -6.81
CA LYS A 250 -17.02 1.33 -8.05
C LYS A 250 -17.11 2.85 -8.09
N PHE A 251 -17.03 3.54 -6.94
CA PHE A 251 -17.22 4.99 -6.88
C PHE A 251 -15.96 5.79 -7.26
N PHE A 252 -14.80 5.17 -7.25
CA PHE A 252 -13.51 5.83 -7.53
C PHE A 252 -12.76 5.10 -8.63
N GLY A 253 -12.27 5.87 -9.59
CA GLY A 253 -11.75 5.31 -10.83
C GLY A 253 -12.87 5.07 -11.86
N PHE A 254 -12.50 4.60 -13.05
CA PHE A 254 -13.47 4.22 -14.08
C PHE A 254 -13.56 2.70 -14.19
N THR A 255 -14.78 2.17 -14.35
CA THR A 255 -15.00 0.74 -14.61
C THR A 255 -14.81 0.43 -16.09
N ASN A 256 -14.74 -0.87 -16.43
CA ASN A 256 -14.68 -1.33 -17.82
C ASN A 256 -15.82 -0.78 -18.68
N GLU A 257 -17.04 -0.82 -18.14
CA GLU A 257 -18.24 -0.37 -18.84
C GLU A 257 -18.18 1.13 -19.10
N GLU A 258 -17.77 1.91 -18.09
CA GLU A 258 -17.61 3.37 -18.19
C GLU A 258 -16.54 3.78 -19.20
N VAL A 259 -15.40 3.04 -19.27
CA VAL A 259 -14.37 3.30 -20.28
C VAL A 259 -14.88 2.98 -21.69
N LYS A 260 -15.61 1.88 -21.88
CA LYS A 260 -16.25 1.57 -23.18
C LYS A 260 -17.24 2.65 -23.60
N GLU A 261 -18.05 3.15 -22.67
CA GLU A 261 -18.98 4.25 -22.94
C GLU A 261 -18.24 5.54 -23.34
N LEU A 262 -17.12 5.86 -22.69
CA LEU A 262 -16.29 7.02 -23.05
C LEU A 262 -15.70 6.86 -24.45
N VAL A 263 -15.11 5.72 -24.79
CA VAL A 263 -14.58 5.45 -26.13
C VAL A 263 -15.67 5.58 -27.20
N ASN A 264 -16.83 4.97 -26.97
CA ASN A 264 -17.97 5.06 -27.90
C ASN A 264 -18.46 6.50 -28.08
N LYS A 265 -18.46 7.30 -27.00
CA LYS A 265 -18.94 8.68 -27.03
C LYS A 265 -18.00 9.63 -27.75
N PHE A 266 -16.70 9.47 -27.56
CA PHE A 266 -15.71 10.38 -28.13
C PHE A 266 -15.20 9.91 -29.49
N ASN A 267 -15.48 8.64 -29.88
CA ASN A 267 -15.18 8.03 -31.19
C ASN A 267 -13.75 8.30 -31.67
N ASP A 268 -12.80 8.05 -30.79
CA ASP A 268 -11.44 8.57 -30.90
C ASP A 268 -10.43 7.60 -31.51
N SER A 269 -9.25 8.16 -31.82
CA SER A 269 -8.07 7.47 -32.32
C SER A 269 -7.49 6.44 -31.35
N VAL A 270 -7.89 6.45 -30.07
CA VAL A 270 -7.45 5.50 -29.05
C VAL A 270 -8.53 4.43 -28.84
N SER A 271 -8.18 3.18 -29.10
CA SER A 271 -9.09 2.04 -28.92
C SER A 271 -9.29 1.65 -27.44
N TYR A 272 -10.39 0.94 -27.16
CA TYR A 272 -10.62 0.38 -25.83
C TYR A 272 -9.51 -0.59 -25.42
N GLU A 273 -9.01 -1.39 -26.34
CA GLU A 273 -7.94 -2.35 -26.12
C GLU A 273 -6.63 -1.67 -25.71
N GLU A 274 -6.29 -0.55 -26.34
CA GLU A 274 -5.13 0.27 -25.95
C GLU A 274 -5.30 0.87 -24.56
N LEU A 275 -6.47 1.45 -24.26
CA LEU A 275 -6.75 1.97 -22.92
C LEU A 275 -6.70 0.88 -21.86
N LYS A 276 -7.16 -0.33 -22.20
CA LYS A 276 -7.10 -1.49 -21.32
C LYS A 276 -5.67 -1.92 -21.03
N GLU A 277 -4.83 -2.06 -22.06
CA GLU A 277 -3.41 -2.42 -21.91
C GLU A 277 -2.66 -1.40 -21.04
N TRP A 278 -2.92 -0.11 -21.26
CA TRP A 278 -2.18 0.97 -20.63
C TRP A 278 -2.65 1.33 -19.22
N TYR A 279 -3.95 1.25 -18.91
CA TYR A 279 -4.51 1.90 -17.70
C TYR A 279 -5.43 1.03 -16.85
N ASP A 280 -5.74 -0.20 -17.26
CA ASP A 280 -6.53 -1.17 -16.48
C ASP A 280 -5.69 -1.79 -15.35
N GLY A 281 -6.25 -2.75 -14.65
CA GLY A 281 -5.54 -3.71 -13.79
C GLY A 281 -5.64 -3.45 -12.30
N TYR A 282 -6.24 -2.35 -11.84
CA TYR A 282 -6.57 -2.22 -10.42
C TYR A 282 -7.81 -3.04 -10.09
N LYS A 283 -7.62 -4.18 -9.40
CA LYS A 283 -8.73 -5.09 -9.06
C LYS A 283 -9.25 -4.83 -7.65
N LEU A 284 -10.39 -4.15 -7.57
CA LEU A 284 -11.03 -3.81 -6.31
C LEU A 284 -12.29 -4.66 -6.10
N LYS A 285 -12.25 -5.69 -5.24
CA LYS A 285 -13.37 -6.64 -5.02
C LYS A 285 -13.89 -7.28 -6.32
N GLY A 286 -12.98 -7.66 -7.22
CA GLY A 286 -13.33 -8.26 -8.51
C GLY A 286 -13.77 -7.27 -9.60
N ILE A 287 -13.86 -5.97 -9.29
CA ILE A 287 -14.15 -4.91 -10.26
C ILE A 287 -12.82 -4.39 -10.81
N GLU A 288 -12.69 -4.36 -12.12
CA GLU A 288 -11.57 -3.75 -12.82
C GLU A 288 -11.75 -2.23 -12.86
N ILE A 289 -10.72 -1.52 -12.42
CA ILE A 289 -10.73 -0.05 -12.26
C ILE A 289 -9.54 0.55 -12.99
N TYR A 290 -9.81 1.59 -13.76
CA TYR A 290 -8.84 2.40 -14.49
C TYR A 290 -8.54 3.70 -13.75
N ASN A 291 -7.33 4.24 -13.97
CA ASN A 291 -7.01 5.59 -13.52
C ASN A 291 -7.75 6.63 -14.37
N PRO A 292 -8.68 7.43 -13.78
CA PRO A 292 -9.48 8.40 -14.54
C PRO A 292 -8.66 9.47 -15.24
N TYR A 293 -7.56 9.90 -14.62
CA TYR A 293 -6.69 10.95 -15.17
C TYR A 293 -5.96 10.46 -16.42
N SER A 294 -5.41 9.25 -16.38
CA SER A 294 -4.68 8.66 -17.51
C SER A 294 -5.64 8.38 -18.68
N VAL A 295 -6.79 7.76 -18.41
CA VAL A 295 -7.83 7.53 -19.43
C VAL A 295 -8.34 8.85 -20.01
N GLY A 296 -8.63 9.84 -19.15
CA GLY A 296 -9.14 11.13 -19.58
C GLY A 296 -8.15 11.89 -20.47
N ASN A 297 -6.86 11.89 -20.15
CA ASN A 297 -5.84 12.51 -20.98
C ASN A 297 -5.64 11.73 -22.28
N ALA A 298 -5.56 10.39 -22.24
CA ALA A 298 -5.38 9.60 -23.46
C ALA A 298 -6.48 9.85 -24.49
N ILE A 299 -7.74 9.96 -24.05
CA ILE A 299 -8.87 10.32 -24.92
C ILE A 299 -8.73 11.78 -25.41
N THR A 300 -8.29 12.70 -24.57
CA THR A 300 -8.17 14.12 -24.92
C THR A 300 -7.00 14.40 -25.86
N ASP A 301 -5.88 13.73 -25.64
CA ASP A 301 -4.63 13.92 -26.39
C ASP A 301 -4.56 13.00 -27.63
N HIS A 302 -5.52 12.07 -27.78
CA HIS A 302 -5.61 11.08 -28.85
C HIS A 302 -4.41 10.10 -28.90
N GLU A 303 -3.75 9.88 -27.75
CA GLU A 303 -2.62 8.96 -27.63
C GLU A 303 -2.52 8.33 -26.24
N THR A 304 -1.92 7.15 -26.17
CA THR A 304 -1.59 6.50 -24.90
C THR A 304 -0.15 6.84 -24.48
N SER A 305 0.02 7.27 -23.22
CA SER A 305 1.31 7.69 -22.69
C SER A 305 1.37 7.46 -21.16
N CYS A 306 2.54 7.60 -20.55
CA CYS A 306 2.69 7.53 -19.10
C CYS A 306 2.30 8.85 -18.42
N TYR A 307 1.00 9.09 -18.25
CA TYR A 307 0.46 10.28 -17.57
C TYR A 307 0.62 10.26 -16.06
N PHE A 308 0.73 9.08 -15.45
CA PHE A 308 0.94 8.92 -14.02
C PHE A 308 2.25 9.57 -13.55
N ARG A 309 3.32 9.44 -14.34
CA ARG A 309 4.66 9.97 -14.05
C ARG A 309 4.70 11.49 -13.91
N THR A 310 3.90 12.22 -14.67
CA THR A 310 3.87 13.70 -14.63
C THR A 310 3.34 14.26 -13.31
N THR A 311 2.80 13.44 -12.46
CA THR A 311 2.06 13.84 -11.26
C THR A 311 2.63 13.29 -9.95
N ALA A 312 3.47 12.26 -10.01
CA ALA A 312 4.14 11.65 -8.86
C ALA A 312 5.63 12.03 -8.87
N SER A 313 6.19 12.41 -7.72
CA SER A 313 7.63 12.45 -7.60
C SER A 313 8.13 11.00 -7.59
N ASN A 314 8.94 10.61 -8.58
CA ASN A 314 9.62 9.31 -8.59
C ASN A 314 10.44 9.11 -7.31
N GLU A 315 10.89 10.20 -6.68
CA GLU A 315 11.60 10.24 -5.40
C GLU A 315 10.88 9.46 -4.26
N ASP A 316 9.53 9.42 -4.26
CA ASP A 316 8.81 8.66 -3.23
C ASP A 316 8.95 7.14 -3.46
N VAL A 317 8.90 6.67 -4.73
CA VAL A 317 9.07 5.24 -5.06
C VAL A 317 10.52 4.82 -4.87
N ASP A 318 11.45 5.60 -5.41
CA ASP A 318 12.88 5.35 -5.32
C ASP A 318 13.28 5.21 -3.84
N ARG A 319 12.84 6.15 -3.00
CA ARG A 319 13.11 6.11 -1.56
C ARG A 319 12.48 4.91 -0.86
N ILE A 320 11.25 4.53 -1.21
CA ILE A 320 10.53 3.41 -0.59
C ILE A 320 11.21 2.09 -0.96
N ILE A 321 11.58 1.91 -2.21
CA ILE A 321 12.27 0.71 -2.68
C ILE A 321 13.70 0.67 -2.13
N ASP A 322 14.43 1.77 -2.18
CA ASP A 322 15.81 1.86 -1.69
C ASP A 322 15.95 1.61 -0.18
N THR A 323 14.91 1.88 0.61
CA THR A 323 14.94 1.66 2.07
C THR A 323 14.99 0.18 2.45
N ASN A 324 14.53 -0.74 1.58
CA ASN A 324 14.46 -2.18 1.87
C ASN A 324 14.89 -3.08 0.70
N LEU A 325 15.95 -2.67 0.02
CA LEU A 325 16.42 -3.21 -1.26
C LEU A 325 16.61 -4.72 -1.29
N TYR A 326 17.23 -5.30 -0.26
CA TYR A 326 17.57 -6.72 -0.27
C TYR A 326 16.35 -7.65 -0.25
N GLU A 327 15.29 -7.26 0.44
CA GLU A 327 14.06 -8.06 0.53
C GLU A 327 13.16 -7.89 -0.71
N LEU A 328 13.24 -6.73 -1.40
CA LEU A 328 12.35 -6.39 -2.52
C LEU A 328 12.90 -6.75 -3.89
N TYR A 329 14.18 -6.94 -3.98
CA TYR A 329 14.87 -6.97 -5.27
C TYR A 329 14.41 -8.10 -6.19
N ASP A 330 14.41 -9.33 -5.70
CA ASP A 330 13.96 -10.50 -6.46
C ASP A 330 12.46 -10.37 -6.81
N ASP A 331 11.70 -9.75 -5.93
CA ASP A 331 10.28 -9.52 -6.12
C ASP A 331 9.98 -8.45 -7.18
N VAL A 332 10.75 -7.37 -7.22
CA VAL A 332 10.59 -6.33 -8.27
C VAL A 332 10.90 -6.92 -9.64
N GLN A 333 11.91 -7.79 -9.74
CA GLN A 333 12.17 -8.49 -10.99
C GLN A 333 11.01 -9.40 -11.38
N LYS A 334 10.45 -10.17 -10.44
CA LYS A 334 9.25 -10.99 -10.67
C LYS A 334 8.06 -10.15 -11.14
N LEU A 335 7.86 -8.99 -10.50
CA LEU A 335 6.79 -8.06 -10.87
C LEU A 335 6.96 -7.52 -12.30
N ILE A 336 8.20 -7.17 -12.70
CA ILE A 336 8.52 -6.76 -14.07
C ILE A 336 8.33 -7.91 -15.07
N ASP A 337 8.65 -9.13 -14.68
CA ASP A 337 8.43 -10.34 -15.49
C ASP A 337 6.93 -10.74 -15.56
N GLY A 338 6.03 -9.94 -14.96
CA GLY A 338 4.57 -10.14 -14.97
C GLY A 338 4.07 -11.14 -13.93
N GLU A 339 4.90 -11.53 -12.98
CA GLU A 339 4.53 -12.45 -11.91
C GLU A 339 3.85 -11.73 -10.75
N LYS A 340 3.17 -12.50 -9.89
CA LYS A 340 2.54 -12.00 -8.68
C LYS A 340 3.37 -12.35 -7.46
N VAL A 341 3.40 -11.46 -6.48
CA VAL A 341 4.20 -11.61 -5.27
C VAL A 341 3.32 -11.63 -4.03
N LEU A 342 3.58 -12.61 -3.15
CA LEU A 342 2.89 -12.80 -1.88
C LEU A 342 3.29 -11.75 -0.85
N PHE A 343 2.32 -11.15 -0.13
CA PHE A 343 2.58 -10.26 1.00
C PHE A 343 1.47 -10.31 2.05
N ASN A 344 1.72 -9.71 3.22
CA ASN A 344 0.77 -9.65 4.32
C ASN A 344 0.38 -8.21 4.66
N SER A 345 -0.87 -7.85 4.46
CA SER A 345 -1.40 -6.53 4.80
C SER A 345 -1.95 -6.41 6.23
N ALA A 346 -2.10 -7.52 6.97
CA ALA A 346 -2.82 -7.53 8.25
C ALA A 346 -2.13 -6.73 9.36
N LYS A 347 -0.80 -6.59 9.31
CA LYS A 347 0.00 -5.86 10.30
C LYS A 347 0.41 -4.46 9.86
N PHE A 348 -0.08 -4.01 8.72
CA PHE A 348 0.27 -2.71 8.19
C PHE A 348 -0.26 -1.57 9.08
N GLU A 349 0.66 -0.77 9.63
CA GLU A 349 0.37 0.33 10.53
C GLU A 349 0.27 1.69 9.82
N ASN A 350 0.44 1.71 8.49
CA ASN A 350 0.44 2.92 7.66
C ASN A 350 1.46 3.99 8.11
N ASN A 351 2.66 3.58 8.44
CA ASN A 351 3.73 4.48 8.83
C ASN A 351 4.78 4.61 7.71
N ILE A 352 4.67 5.64 6.87
CA ILE A 352 5.62 5.90 5.76
C ILE A 352 7.01 6.27 6.28
N THR A 353 7.10 6.84 7.47
CA THR A 353 8.38 7.29 8.03
C THR A 353 9.17 6.15 8.68
N GLN A 354 8.50 5.04 9.00
CA GLN A 354 9.08 3.87 9.62
C GLN A 354 8.62 2.60 8.90
N ILE A 355 9.16 2.37 7.72
CA ILE A 355 8.98 1.11 6.99
C ILE A 355 9.78 0.04 7.76
N LYS A 356 9.08 -0.92 8.35
CA LYS A 356 9.67 -1.95 9.21
C LYS A 356 9.89 -3.27 8.48
N SER A 357 9.18 -3.50 7.40
CA SER A 357 9.18 -4.77 6.69
C SER A 357 8.95 -4.62 5.19
N ARG A 358 9.30 -5.67 4.45
CA ARG A 358 8.96 -5.85 3.04
C ARG A 358 7.44 -5.70 2.80
N ASP A 359 6.63 -6.27 3.67
CA ASP A 359 5.17 -6.23 3.56
C ASP A 359 4.62 -4.80 3.68
N ASP A 360 5.24 -3.94 4.51
CA ASP A 360 4.87 -2.52 4.61
C ASP A 360 5.11 -1.79 3.29
N VAL A 361 6.22 -2.10 2.60
CA VAL A 361 6.51 -1.52 1.28
C VAL A 361 5.42 -1.87 0.28
N TYR A 362 4.99 -3.13 0.22
CA TYR A 362 3.90 -3.55 -0.66
C TYR A 362 2.60 -2.82 -0.35
N CYS A 363 2.24 -2.72 0.93
CA CYS A 363 1.04 -2.00 1.36
C CYS A 363 1.08 -0.52 0.93
N ILE A 364 2.23 0.14 1.08
CA ILE A 364 2.42 1.53 0.67
C ILE A 364 2.34 1.66 -0.86
N LEU A 365 3.02 0.82 -1.62
CA LEU A 365 3.00 0.85 -3.08
C LEU A 365 1.60 0.60 -3.64
N VAL A 366 0.80 -0.27 -3.01
CA VAL A 366 -0.62 -0.47 -3.35
C VAL A 366 -1.45 0.78 -3.03
N CYS A 367 -1.27 1.40 -1.86
CA CYS A 367 -1.99 2.63 -1.50
C CYS A 367 -1.63 3.81 -2.41
N LEU A 368 -0.37 3.90 -2.86
CA LEU A 368 0.10 4.92 -3.79
C LEU A 368 -0.32 4.66 -5.24
N GLY A 369 -0.73 3.42 -5.58
CA GLY A 369 -1.16 3.02 -6.92
C GLY A 369 -0.05 2.51 -7.83
N TYR A 370 1.14 2.25 -7.31
CA TYR A 370 2.23 1.61 -8.07
C TYR A 370 2.07 0.09 -8.17
N LEU A 371 1.31 -0.51 -7.26
CA LEU A 371 0.92 -1.91 -7.35
C LEU A 371 -0.60 -2.04 -7.22
N ALA A 372 -1.12 -3.09 -7.81
CA ALA A 372 -2.44 -3.61 -7.52
C ALA A 372 -2.31 -4.84 -6.63
N CYS A 373 -3.40 -5.22 -5.96
CA CYS A 373 -3.44 -6.47 -5.21
C CYS A 373 -4.81 -7.15 -5.29
N ILE A 374 -4.79 -8.45 -5.05
CA ILE A 374 -5.99 -9.28 -4.85
C ILE A 374 -5.85 -10.07 -3.56
N ASP A 375 -6.98 -10.48 -2.99
CA ASP A 375 -7.01 -11.44 -1.89
C ASP A 375 -6.46 -12.80 -2.40
N LEU A 376 -5.86 -13.58 -1.50
CA LEU A 376 -5.36 -14.91 -1.87
C LEU A 376 -6.51 -15.80 -2.36
N PRO A 377 -6.40 -16.41 -3.55
CA PRO A 377 -7.31 -17.46 -3.99
C PRO A 377 -7.31 -18.66 -3.04
N THR A 378 -8.41 -19.41 -3.00
CA THR A 378 -8.60 -20.54 -2.07
C THR A 378 -7.55 -21.64 -2.26
N ASP A 379 -7.21 -21.96 -3.50
CA ASP A 379 -6.15 -22.92 -3.86
C ASP A 379 -4.78 -22.53 -3.29
N TYR A 380 -4.44 -21.24 -3.31
CA TYR A 380 -3.21 -20.73 -2.68
C TYR A 380 -3.23 -20.88 -1.16
N ILE A 381 -4.39 -20.69 -0.53
CA ILE A 381 -4.53 -20.85 0.94
C ILE A 381 -4.31 -22.32 1.31
N GLU A 382 -4.93 -23.25 0.60
CA GLU A 382 -4.79 -24.70 0.84
C GLU A 382 -3.32 -25.16 0.66
N GLU A 383 -2.64 -24.69 -0.39
CA GLU A 383 -1.24 -25.01 -0.63
C GLU A 383 -0.32 -24.43 0.45
N LEU A 384 -0.55 -23.20 0.91
CA LEU A 384 0.16 -22.60 2.03
C LEU A 384 -0.07 -23.35 3.35
N ASP A 385 -1.30 -23.81 3.59
CA ASP A 385 -1.61 -24.58 4.82
C ASP A 385 -0.95 -25.97 4.81
N ASN A 386 -0.90 -26.62 3.65
CA ASN A 386 -0.15 -27.86 3.49
C ASN A 386 1.35 -27.64 3.68
N TYR A 387 1.88 -26.57 3.14
CA TYR A 387 3.28 -26.19 3.33
C TYR A 387 3.61 -25.91 4.80
N ARG A 388 2.71 -25.26 5.55
CA ARG A 388 2.88 -25.00 6.99
C ARG A 388 3.00 -26.28 7.82
N LYS A 389 2.31 -27.34 7.43
CA LYS A 389 2.43 -28.65 8.10
C LYS A 389 3.84 -29.22 8.03
N ILE A 390 4.57 -28.92 6.95
CA ILE A 390 5.91 -29.43 6.68
C ILE A 390 6.98 -28.53 7.25
N ALA A 391 6.91 -27.24 6.93
CA ALA A 391 7.93 -26.25 7.29
C ALA A 391 7.68 -25.58 8.66
N GLY A 392 6.58 -25.94 9.36
CA GLY A 392 6.24 -25.45 10.70
C GLY A 392 5.69 -24.03 10.75
N ASN A 393 5.37 -23.55 11.96
CA ASN A 393 4.71 -22.25 12.20
C ASN A 393 5.58 -21.00 11.98
N ALA A 394 6.85 -21.15 11.59
CA ALA A 394 7.76 -20.04 11.32
C ALA A 394 7.47 -19.33 9.98
N ILE A 395 6.47 -19.79 9.22
CA ILE A 395 6.12 -19.23 7.91
C ILE A 395 5.43 -17.89 8.06
N LYS A 396 5.90 -16.91 7.31
CA LYS A 396 5.20 -15.64 7.12
C LYS A 396 3.73 -15.92 6.70
N LYS A 397 2.78 -15.32 7.41
CA LYS A 397 1.35 -15.41 7.03
C LYS A 397 1.13 -14.45 5.88
N PHE A 398 0.78 -14.95 4.71
CA PHE A 398 0.39 -14.14 3.57
C PHE A 398 -1.13 -14.09 3.46
N ASN A 399 -1.68 -12.98 2.99
CA ASN A 399 -3.11 -12.81 2.74
C ASN A 399 -3.44 -12.15 1.40
N LYS A 400 -2.42 -11.67 0.67
CA LYS A 400 -2.61 -10.99 -0.62
C LYS A 400 -1.51 -11.33 -1.62
N LEU A 401 -1.86 -11.12 -2.91
CA LEU A 401 -0.95 -11.14 -4.04
C LEU A 401 -0.86 -9.74 -4.62
N ALA A 402 0.36 -9.18 -4.73
CA ALA A 402 0.65 -7.93 -5.40
C ALA A 402 1.12 -8.17 -6.85
N PHE A 403 0.84 -7.23 -7.75
CA PHE A 403 1.30 -7.24 -9.13
C PHE A 403 1.32 -5.83 -9.72
N ILE A 404 2.08 -5.60 -10.78
CA ILE A 404 2.05 -4.35 -11.56
C ILE A 404 0.74 -4.32 -12.35
N PRO A 405 -0.10 -3.28 -12.19
CA PRO A 405 -1.45 -3.29 -12.76
C PRO A 405 -1.47 -3.22 -14.29
N ASN A 406 -0.58 -2.43 -14.91
CA ASN A 406 -0.69 -2.08 -16.32
C ASN A 406 0.64 -1.59 -16.91
N LYS A 407 0.63 -1.31 -18.20
CA LYS A 407 1.80 -0.86 -18.96
C LYS A 407 2.31 0.52 -18.52
N GLU A 408 1.41 1.43 -18.12
CA GLU A 408 1.80 2.75 -17.60
C GLU A 408 2.71 2.62 -16.38
N ILE A 409 2.32 1.79 -15.41
CA ILE A 409 3.10 1.55 -14.20
C ILE A 409 4.32 0.68 -14.47
N MET A 410 4.22 -0.30 -15.40
CA MET A 410 5.36 -1.10 -15.83
C MET A 410 6.51 -0.21 -16.32
N THR A 411 6.20 0.78 -17.17
CA THR A 411 7.20 1.74 -17.68
C THR A 411 7.94 2.47 -16.56
N ILE A 412 7.27 2.76 -15.43
CA ILE A 412 7.89 3.41 -14.28
C ILE A 412 8.89 2.47 -13.59
N PHE A 413 8.52 1.20 -13.38
CA PHE A 413 9.41 0.21 -12.78
C PHE A 413 10.63 -0.11 -13.66
N GLU A 414 10.43 -0.24 -14.98
CA GLU A 414 11.53 -0.44 -15.94
C GLU A 414 12.53 0.71 -15.90
N GLN A 415 12.03 1.95 -15.91
CA GLN A 415 12.87 3.14 -15.84
C GLN A 415 13.68 3.19 -14.53
N TYR A 416 13.03 2.88 -13.40
CA TYR A 416 13.71 2.82 -12.10
C TYR A 416 14.89 1.83 -12.12
N THR A 417 14.68 0.64 -12.69
CA THR A 417 15.75 -0.38 -12.75
C THR A 417 16.93 0.03 -13.64
N ILE A 418 16.68 0.86 -14.66
CA ILE A 418 17.72 1.39 -15.55
C ILE A 418 18.53 2.49 -14.87
N ASP A 419 17.91 3.37 -14.12
CA ASP A 419 18.53 4.60 -13.60
C ASP A 419 19.27 4.38 -12.27
N SER A 420 18.87 3.39 -11.45
CA SER A 420 19.43 3.18 -10.10
C SER A 420 20.77 2.42 -10.11
N GLU A 421 21.85 3.10 -9.69
CA GLU A 421 23.16 2.47 -9.47
C GLU A 421 23.15 1.46 -8.30
N THR A 422 22.35 1.73 -7.28
CA THR A 422 22.18 0.82 -6.13
C THR A 422 21.50 -0.45 -6.60
N TRP A 423 20.51 -0.33 -7.48
CA TRP A 423 19.83 -1.45 -8.11
C TRP A 423 20.82 -2.35 -8.86
N LYS A 424 21.67 -1.79 -9.72
CA LYS A 424 22.65 -2.56 -10.50
C LYS A 424 23.60 -3.39 -9.61
N LYS A 425 24.14 -2.78 -8.54
CA LYS A 425 25.04 -3.48 -7.60
C LYS A 425 24.34 -4.59 -6.84
N THR A 426 23.11 -4.37 -6.45
CA THR A 426 22.30 -5.37 -5.74
C THR A 426 21.93 -6.53 -6.68
N LEU A 427 21.63 -6.25 -7.96
CA LEU A 427 21.40 -7.27 -9.00
C LEU A 427 22.56 -8.24 -9.14
N GLU A 428 23.77 -7.75 -9.14
CA GLU A 428 24.96 -8.60 -9.22
C GLU A 428 25.03 -9.59 -8.05
N SER A 429 24.74 -9.14 -6.83
CA SER A 429 24.74 -9.99 -5.63
C SER A 429 23.64 -11.05 -5.66
N ILE A 430 22.45 -10.68 -6.10
CA ILE A 430 21.31 -11.63 -6.21
C ILE A 430 21.54 -12.63 -7.33
N ASN A 431 21.99 -12.18 -8.50
CA ASN A 431 22.29 -13.07 -9.60
C ASN A 431 23.38 -14.08 -9.20
N LYS A 432 24.33 -13.65 -8.36
CA LYS A 432 25.36 -14.53 -7.82
C LYS A 432 24.76 -15.58 -6.87
N ALA A 433 23.89 -15.16 -5.93
CA ALA A 433 23.18 -16.06 -5.03
C ALA A 433 22.24 -17.01 -5.78
N LYS A 434 21.45 -16.50 -6.75
CA LYS A 434 20.58 -17.28 -7.64
C LYS A 434 21.37 -18.36 -8.38
N LYS A 435 22.48 -17.98 -8.98
CA LYS A 435 23.32 -18.89 -9.75
C LYS A 435 23.83 -20.07 -8.92
N ILE A 436 24.22 -19.82 -7.65
CA ILE A 436 24.68 -20.87 -6.75
C ILE A 436 23.53 -21.74 -6.26
N THR A 437 22.38 -21.14 -5.93
CA THR A 437 21.19 -21.92 -5.57
C THR A 437 20.78 -22.85 -6.73
N LEU A 438 20.82 -22.37 -7.96
CA LEU A 438 20.58 -23.19 -9.14
C LEU A 438 21.67 -24.28 -9.32
N SER A 439 22.95 -23.96 -9.04
CA SER A 439 24.02 -24.96 -9.06
C SER A 439 23.82 -26.07 -8.03
N LEU A 440 23.29 -25.76 -6.83
CA LEU A 440 22.88 -26.78 -5.84
C LEU A 440 21.80 -27.70 -6.40
N LEU A 441 20.75 -27.13 -7.01
CA LEU A 441 19.65 -27.90 -7.60
C LEU A 441 20.08 -28.72 -8.83
N GLN A 442 21.07 -28.24 -9.58
CA GLN A 442 21.67 -28.93 -10.75
C GLN A 442 22.80 -29.88 -10.35
N MET A 443 23.12 -29.97 -9.06
CA MET A 443 24.18 -30.84 -8.52
C MET A 443 25.62 -30.46 -8.97
N ASP A 444 25.83 -29.18 -9.35
CA ASP A 444 27.15 -28.65 -9.74
C ASP A 444 28.00 -28.34 -8.51
N LYS A 445 28.52 -29.38 -7.89
CA LYS A 445 29.32 -29.32 -6.65
C LYS A 445 30.61 -28.49 -6.79
N GLU A 446 31.26 -28.50 -7.98
CA GLU A 446 32.52 -27.81 -8.22
C GLU A 446 32.31 -26.28 -8.20
N ARG A 447 31.23 -25.83 -8.82
CA ARG A 447 30.86 -24.42 -8.83
C ARG A 447 30.46 -23.92 -7.44
N VAL A 448 29.61 -24.67 -6.72
CA VAL A 448 29.22 -24.33 -5.35
C VAL A 448 30.46 -24.21 -4.45
N ALA A 449 31.36 -25.18 -4.49
CA ALA A 449 32.60 -25.17 -3.71
C ALA A 449 33.50 -23.96 -4.03
N LYS A 450 33.67 -23.65 -5.33
CA LYS A 450 34.48 -22.53 -5.79
C LYS A 450 33.93 -21.18 -5.32
N ASP A 451 32.68 -20.89 -5.70
CA ASP A 451 32.09 -19.58 -5.49
C ASP A 451 31.86 -19.31 -3.98
N PHE A 452 31.53 -20.34 -3.21
CA PHE A 452 31.42 -20.21 -1.75
C PHE A 452 32.79 -20.05 -1.09
N THR A 453 33.86 -20.69 -1.58
CA THR A 453 35.22 -20.45 -1.09
C THR A 453 35.61 -19.00 -1.23
N GLU A 454 35.41 -18.41 -2.41
CA GLU A 454 35.72 -16.99 -2.66
C GLU A 454 34.97 -16.08 -1.69
N PHE A 455 33.69 -16.31 -1.46
CA PHE A 455 32.89 -15.53 -0.50
C PHE A 455 33.39 -15.72 0.94
N TYR A 456 33.63 -16.95 1.39
CA TYR A 456 34.05 -17.25 2.75
C TYR A 456 35.41 -16.63 3.08
N LEU A 457 36.28 -16.49 2.09
CA LEU A 457 37.59 -15.88 2.24
C LEU A 457 37.62 -14.36 2.06
N SER A 458 36.55 -13.75 1.55
CA SER A 458 36.49 -12.31 1.24
C SER A 458 36.55 -11.38 2.46
N GLY A 459 36.50 -11.91 3.68
CA GLY A 459 36.61 -11.13 4.92
C GLY A 459 35.32 -11.04 5.74
N PHE A 460 34.23 -11.66 5.27
CA PHE A 460 32.97 -11.71 6.03
C PHE A 460 33.13 -12.32 7.44
N ILE A 461 33.93 -13.39 7.56
CA ILE A 461 34.28 -13.99 8.84
C ILE A 461 35.75 -13.71 9.16
N ALA A 462 36.04 -13.27 10.39
CA ALA A 462 37.39 -13.04 10.89
C ALA A 462 38.25 -14.33 10.79
N LYS A 463 39.54 -14.19 10.43
CA LYS A 463 40.42 -15.33 10.18
C LYS A 463 40.42 -16.36 11.30
N ASN A 464 40.44 -15.90 12.55
CA ASN A 464 40.49 -16.75 13.75
C ASN A 464 39.18 -17.52 14.03
N ASP A 465 38.08 -17.08 13.43
CA ASP A 465 36.75 -17.67 13.63
C ASP A 465 36.31 -18.60 12.49
N ARG A 466 37.14 -18.76 11.46
CA ARG A 466 36.85 -19.64 10.31
C ARG A 466 36.93 -21.14 10.60
N THR A 467 37.30 -21.50 11.82
CA THR A 467 37.42 -22.89 12.28
C THR A 467 36.18 -23.40 13.05
N LYS A 468 35.08 -22.63 13.06
CA LYS A 468 33.82 -23.00 13.72
C LYS A 468 32.75 -23.35 12.70
N GLU A 469 32.14 -24.54 12.80
CA GLU A 469 31.06 -24.99 11.89
C GLU A 469 29.88 -23.99 11.88
N ALA A 470 29.53 -23.40 13.04
CA ALA A 470 28.48 -22.38 13.11
C ALA A 470 28.78 -21.12 12.25
N ASN A 471 30.04 -20.71 12.14
CA ASN A 471 30.44 -19.57 11.32
C ASN A 471 30.45 -19.90 9.82
N LEU A 472 30.79 -21.14 9.48
CA LEU A 472 30.70 -21.63 8.11
C LEU A 472 29.22 -21.65 7.64
N ARG A 473 28.32 -22.13 8.48
CA ARG A 473 26.87 -22.11 8.25
C ARG A 473 26.34 -20.68 8.12
N LEU A 474 26.68 -19.78 9.05
CA LEU A 474 26.26 -18.37 8.99
C LEU A 474 26.72 -17.70 7.70
N ALA A 475 27.95 -17.93 7.27
CA ALA A 475 28.46 -17.40 6.00
C ALA A 475 27.68 -17.94 4.81
N PHE A 476 27.31 -19.22 4.83
CA PHE A 476 26.53 -19.82 3.74
C PHE A 476 25.11 -19.26 3.67
N ILE A 477 24.45 -19.13 4.80
CA ILE A 477 23.12 -18.48 4.88
C ILE A 477 23.19 -17.06 4.34
N THR A 478 24.18 -16.27 4.79
CA THR A 478 24.34 -14.86 4.36
C THR A 478 24.65 -14.75 2.87
N PHE A 479 25.44 -15.67 2.33
CA PHE A 479 25.80 -15.70 0.92
C PHE A 479 24.60 -15.96 0.01
N LEU A 480 23.71 -16.86 0.41
CA LEU A 480 22.52 -17.21 -0.36
C LEU A 480 21.30 -16.31 -0.04
N LYS A 481 21.34 -15.59 1.10
CA LYS A 481 20.21 -14.78 1.59
C LYS A 481 19.57 -13.92 0.51
N PRO A 482 20.31 -13.16 -0.33
CA PRO A 482 19.72 -12.27 -1.32
C PRO A 482 18.73 -12.94 -2.27
N TYR A 483 18.85 -14.24 -2.50
CA TYR A 483 17.95 -15.00 -3.36
C TYR A 483 17.02 -15.94 -2.58
N THR A 484 17.50 -16.53 -1.48
CA THR A 484 16.73 -17.54 -0.76
C THR A 484 15.66 -16.99 0.16
N GLU A 485 15.76 -15.73 0.59
CA GLU A 485 14.82 -15.12 1.54
C GLU A 485 13.39 -15.06 1.02
N ASN A 486 13.21 -14.87 -0.27
CA ASN A 486 11.90 -14.79 -0.93
C ASN A 486 11.48 -16.10 -1.63
N ASN A 487 12.34 -17.10 -1.63
CA ASN A 487 12.12 -18.34 -2.36
C ASN A 487 12.13 -19.59 -1.48
N TYR A 488 12.67 -19.47 -0.26
CA TYR A 488 12.79 -20.59 0.69
C TYR A 488 12.46 -20.14 2.11
N THR A 489 11.90 -21.03 2.90
CA THR A 489 11.98 -20.94 4.37
C THR A 489 13.30 -21.56 4.79
N VAL A 490 14.14 -20.78 5.46
CA VAL A 490 15.49 -21.18 5.88
C VAL A 490 15.45 -21.57 7.36
N LYS A 491 15.85 -22.79 7.70
CA LYS A 491 15.86 -23.29 9.07
C LYS A 491 17.24 -23.82 9.46
N PRO A 492 17.97 -23.05 10.26
CA PRO A 492 19.19 -23.55 10.92
C PRO A 492 18.82 -24.43 12.12
N ASP A 493 19.66 -25.40 12.41
CA ASP A 493 19.51 -26.36 13.51
C ASP A 493 18.10 -27.01 13.55
N GLU A 494 17.57 -27.40 12.39
CA GLU A 494 16.23 -27.99 12.27
C GLU A 494 16.21 -29.42 12.83
N SER A 495 15.23 -29.70 13.67
CA SER A 495 14.93 -31.07 14.09
C SER A 495 14.47 -31.86 12.86
N ALA A 496 15.22 -32.89 12.47
CA ALA A 496 15.00 -33.66 11.26
C ALA A 496 15.36 -35.12 11.48
N GLY A 497 14.44 -36.02 11.18
CA GLY A 497 14.63 -37.46 11.39
C GLY A 497 15.10 -37.80 12.83
N LEU A 498 16.23 -38.48 12.95
CA LEU A 498 16.80 -38.90 14.23
C LEU A 498 17.81 -37.89 14.83
N GLY A 499 17.76 -36.62 14.46
CA GLY A 499 18.70 -35.62 14.95
C GLY A 499 18.38 -34.19 14.54
N TYR A 500 19.43 -33.41 14.35
CA TYR A 500 19.32 -32.01 13.91
C TYR A 500 20.19 -31.81 12.68
N ALA A 501 19.58 -31.33 11.60
CA ALA A 501 20.31 -30.91 10.41
C ALA A 501 20.88 -29.50 10.63
N ASP A 502 22.11 -29.26 10.22
CA ASP A 502 22.74 -27.94 10.37
C ASP A 502 21.94 -26.84 9.66
N LEU A 503 21.36 -27.15 8.47
CA LEU A 503 20.61 -26.17 7.70
C LEU A 503 19.64 -26.87 6.74
N VAL A 504 18.38 -26.41 6.72
CA VAL A 504 17.36 -26.87 5.79
C VAL A 504 16.74 -25.68 5.07
N TYR A 505 16.65 -25.76 3.75
CA TYR A 505 15.91 -24.85 2.88
C TYR A 505 14.64 -25.53 2.38
N TYR A 506 13.47 -25.07 2.82
CA TYR A 506 12.18 -25.51 2.29
C TYR A 506 11.73 -24.53 1.20
N PRO A 507 11.55 -24.97 -0.06
CA PRO A 507 11.11 -24.09 -1.13
C PRO A 507 9.70 -23.58 -0.83
N LEU A 508 9.49 -22.26 -0.94
CA LEU A 508 8.16 -21.66 -0.76
C LEU A 508 7.21 -22.13 -1.86
N PRO A 509 5.91 -22.33 -1.57
CA PRO A 509 4.89 -22.55 -2.58
C PRO A 509 4.91 -21.38 -3.58
N PHE A 510 4.56 -21.68 -4.86
CA PHE A 510 4.45 -20.67 -5.93
C PHE A 510 5.76 -19.99 -6.35
N THR A 511 6.90 -20.57 -6.02
CA THR A 511 8.18 -20.11 -6.58
C THR A 511 8.38 -20.70 -7.98
N ASN A 512 9.03 -19.92 -8.87
CA ASN A 512 9.42 -20.40 -10.19
C ASN A 512 10.69 -21.28 -10.19
N ILE A 513 11.18 -21.64 -8.99
CA ILE A 513 12.36 -22.50 -8.85
C ILE A 513 12.00 -23.92 -9.26
N LYS A 514 12.69 -24.42 -10.26
CA LYS A 514 12.54 -25.82 -10.70
C LYS A 514 13.92 -26.48 -10.83
N PRO A 515 14.07 -27.69 -10.28
CA PRO A 515 13.08 -28.47 -9.51
C PRO A 515 12.80 -27.85 -8.14
N ASN A 516 11.54 -27.96 -7.64
CA ASN A 516 11.11 -27.46 -6.36
C ASN A 516 11.39 -28.49 -5.24
N PHE A 517 12.66 -28.68 -4.92
CA PHE A 517 13.12 -29.64 -3.92
C PHE A 517 13.66 -28.96 -2.67
N PRO A 518 13.43 -29.52 -1.45
CA PRO A 518 14.15 -29.10 -0.26
C PRO A 518 15.65 -29.36 -0.40
N ILE A 519 16.46 -28.52 0.27
CA ILE A 519 17.90 -28.65 0.32
C ILE A 519 18.31 -28.84 1.78
N ILE A 520 18.91 -29.98 2.11
CA ILE A 520 19.42 -30.30 3.44
C ILE A 520 20.94 -30.25 3.40
N ILE A 521 21.54 -29.48 4.31
CA ILE A 521 22.97 -29.20 4.29
C ILE A 521 23.58 -29.55 5.65
N GLU A 522 24.72 -30.26 5.61
CA GLU A 522 25.56 -30.55 6.76
C GLU A 522 26.96 -29.96 6.53
N PHE A 523 27.48 -29.27 7.54
CA PHE A 523 28.78 -28.59 7.49
C PHE A 523 29.83 -29.34 8.31
N LYS A 524 31.06 -29.35 7.82
CA LYS A 524 32.23 -29.87 8.55
C LYS A 524 33.44 -28.96 8.33
N ILE A 525 34.37 -29.00 9.27
CA ILE A 525 35.66 -28.31 9.20
C ILE A 525 36.77 -29.33 9.42
N ASP A 526 37.78 -29.27 8.55
CA ASP A 526 38.95 -30.15 8.57
C ASP A 526 38.62 -31.68 8.63
N LYS A 527 37.47 -32.04 8.06
CA LYS A 527 37.01 -33.42 7.94
C LYS A 527 36.86 -33.80 6.47
N ASN A 528 35.91 -34.69 6.17
CA ASN A 528 35.61 -35.13 4.81
C ASN A 528 34.11 -34.94 4.54
N THR A 529 33.74 -34.54 3.33
CA THR A 529 32.35 -34.43 2.89
C THR A 529 31.58 -35.75 3.01
N ASP A 530 32.28 -36.90 2.90
CA ASP A 530 31.67 -38.22 3.09
C ASP A 530 31.14 -38.42 4.52
N ILE A 531 31.82 -37.86 5.53
CA ILE A 531 31.37 -37.91 6.93
C ILE A 531 30.07 -37.14 7.08
N ALA A 532 29.96 -35.97 6.47
CA ALA A 532 28.75 -35.15 6.50
C ALA A 532 27.57 -35.87 5.79
N LEU A 533 27.77 -36.42 4.60
CA LEU A 533 26.74 -37.20 3.92
C LEU A 533 26.33 -38.46 4.67
N LYS A 534 27.30 -39.15 5.28
CA LYS A 534 27.02 -40.28 6.15
C LYS A 534 26.15 -39.89 7.33
N GLN A 535 26.42 -38.73 7.97
CA GLN A 535 25.62 -38.21 9.08
C GLN A 535 24.18 -37.94 8.63
N ILE A 536 23.97 -37.29 7.49
CA ILE A 536 22.63 -37.04 6.92
C ILE A 536 21.89 -38.38 6.76
N LYS A 537 22.55 -39.40 6.24
CA LYS A 537 21.99 -40.73 6.01
C LYS A 537 21.70 -41.48 7.31
N ASP A 538 22.68 -41.58 8.21
CA ASP A 538 22.55 -42.33 9.49
C ASP A 538 21.50 -41.71 10.39
N ARG A 539 21.27 -40.38 10.31
CA ARG A 539 20.27 -39.61 11.06
C ARG A 539 18.95 -39.40 10.32
N GLN A 540 18.86 -39.85 9.07
CA GLN A 540 17.65 -39.79 8.26
C GLN A 540 17.03 -38.39 8.18
N TYR A 541 17.83 -37.32 8.04
CA TYR A 541 17.39 -35.91 8.05
C TYR A 541 16.34 -35.59 6.99
N TYR A 542 16.15 -36.41 6.00
CA TYR A 542 15.19 -36.28 4.90
C TYR A 542 13.80 -36.88 5.20
N GLU A 543 13.62 -37.61 6.31
CA GLU A 543 12.41 -38.42 6.56
C GLU A 543 11.15 -37.55 6.61
N ASP A 544 11.21 -36.39 7.25
CA ASP A 544 10.09 -35.46 7.34
C ASP A 544 9.73 -34.78 6.00
N CYS A 545 10.63 -34.79 5.02
CA CYS A 545 10.42 -34.21 3.69
C CYS A 545 9.79 -35.18 2.70
N ILE A 546 10.03 -36.50 2.85
CA ILE A 546 9.62 -37.53 1.89
C ILE A 546 8.12 -37.50 1.53
N PRO A 547 7.18 -37.34 2.51
CA PRO A 547 5.74 -37.39 2.21
C PRO A 547 5.27 -36.26 1.28
N SER A 548 6.05 -35.20 1.15
CA SER A 548 5.60 -33.92 0.56
C SER A 548 6.38 -33.51 -0.67
N TYR A 549 7.55 -34.08 -0.89
CA TYR A 549 8.40 -33.72 -2.01
C TYR A 549 8.81 -34.93 -2.82
N LYS A 550 8.88 -34.73 -4.16
CA LYS A 550 9.26 -35.82 -5.09
C LYS A 550 10.71 -36.26 -4.93
N ASP A 551 11.57 -35.35 -4.46
CA ASP A 551 12.99 -35.61 -4.24
C ASP A 551 13.55 -34.56 -3.25
N ILE A 552 14.75 -34.76 -2.75
CA ILE A 552 15.44 -33.89 -1.79
C ILE A 552 16.91 -33.79 -2.20
N ILE A 553 17.47 -32.58 -2.18
CA ILE A 553 18.89 -32.35 -2.42
C ILE A 553 19.65 -32.42 -1.10
N LEU A 554 20.60 -33.30 -1.00
CA LEU A 554 21.44 -33.51 0.17
C LEU A 554 22.86 -32.98 -0.14
N VAL A 555 23.34 -32.08 0.70
CA VAL A 555 24.58 -31.32 0.49
C VAL A 555 25.49 -31.47 1.70
N ALA A 556 26.74 -31.80 1.43
CA ALA A 556 27.82 -31.80 2.39
C ALA A 556 28.85 -30.74 2.02
N ILE A 557 29.18 -29.86 2.93
CA ILE A 557 30.19 -28.81 2.76
C ILE A 557 31.26 -28.97 3.84
N ASN A 558 32.53 -29.09 3.40
CA ASN A 558 33.68 -29.12 4.28
C ASN A 558 34.62 -27.95 3.99
N TYR A 559 35.04 -27.21 5.01
CA TYR A 559 36.11 -26.21 4.87
C TYR A 559 37.42 -26.82 5.35
N ASN A 560 38.39 -26.90 4.45
CA ASN A 560 39.75 -27.31 4.78
C ASN A 560 40.59 -26.06 5.14
N SER A 561 40.92 -25.90 6.42
CA SER A 561 41.61 -24.73 6.93
C SER A 561 43.06 -24.61 6.46
N LYS A 562 43.72 -25.74 6.16
CA LYS A 562 45.11 -25.78 5.61
C LYS A 562 45.13 -25.41 4.15
N ALA A 563 44.24 -25.98 3.36
CA ALA A 563 44.11 -25.71 1.93
C ALA A 563 43.38 -24.36 1.65
N LYS A 564 42.73 -23.76 2.66
CA LYS A 564 41.87 -22.57 2.55
C LYS A 564 40.83 -22.70 1.45
N LYS A 565 40.15 -23.85 1.40
CA LYS A 565 39.22 -24.20 0.33
C LYS A 565 38.03 -24.92 0.91
N CYS A 566 36.84 -24.64 0.37
CA CYS A 566 35.63 -25.43 0.62
C CYS A 566 35.57 -26.59 -0.38
N GLU A 567 35.10 -27.72 0.10
CA GLU A 567 34.74 -28.91 -0.69
C GLU A 567 33.24 -29.12 -0.58
N CYS A 568 32.61 -29.52 -1.67
CA CYS A 568 31.18 -29.77 -1.71
C CYS A 568 30.89 -31.13 -2.33
N LYS A 569 29.94 -31.84 -1.71
CA LYS A 569 29.37 -33.06 -2.30
C LYS A 569 27.85 -32.92 -2.28
N ILE A 570 27.23 -33.25 -3.40
CA ILE A 570 25.77 -33.09 -3.58
C ILE A 570 25.24 -34.41 -4.11
N THR A 571 24.12 -34.87 -3.57
CA THR A 571 23.40 -36.06 -4.04
C THR A 571 21.90 -35.87 -3.87
N LYS A 572 21.10 -36.63 -4.59
CA LYS A 572 19.65 -36.69 -4.39
C LYS A 572 19.31 -37.83 -3.45
N TYR A 573 18.18 -37.63 -2.74
CA TYR A 573 17.61 -38.70 -1.91
C TYR A 573 17.30 -39.94 -2.75
N SER A 574 16.70 -39.77 -3.94
CA SER A 574 16.39 -40.83 -4.88
C SER A 574 17.61 -41.67 -5.33
N ASP A 575 18.82 -41.09 -5.26
CA ASP A 575 20.07 -41.79 -5.60
C ASP A 575 20.63 -42.63 -4.42
N LEU A 576 20.20 -42.34 -3.19
CA LEU A 576 20.63 -43.07 -1.99
C LEU A 576 19.84 -44.36 -1.79
N GLU A 577 18.57 -44.38 -2.17
CA GLU A 577 17.67 -45.51 -2.01
C GLU A 577 16.91 -45.80 -3.32
N PRO A 578 17.57 -46.41 -4.30
CA PRO A 578 16.99 -46.65 -5.64
C PRO A 578 15.79 -47.59 -5.67
N ASN A 579 15.44 -48.25 -4.55
CA ASN A 579 14.37 -49.27 -4.48
C ASN A 579 13.04 -48.74 -3.87
N LEU A 580 12.90 -47.43 -3.61
CA LEU A 580 11.68 -46.83 -3.07
C LEU A 580 10.86 -46.06 -4.14
N LYS A 581 10.82 -46.59 -5.35
CA LYS A 581 9.93 -46.10 -6.42
C LYS A 581 8.61 -46.84 -6.43
#